data_5a96c2c454d423de585e938406cf7834
#
_entry.id   5a96c2c454d423de585e938406cf7834
#
_cell.length_a   1.000
_cell.length_b   1.000
_cell.length_c   1.000
_cell.angle_alpha   90.00
_cell.angle_beta   90.00
_cell.angle_gamma   90.00
#
_symmetry.space_group_name_H-M   'P 1'
#
loop_
_entity.id
_entity.type
_entity.pdbx_description
1 polymer ?
#
loop_
_entity_poly.entity_id
_entity_poly.type
_entity_poly.pdbx_seq_one_letter_code
_entity_poly.pdbx_strand_id
1 'polypeptide(L)'
;MKIHLFTFLIISTLFGCNQSNKLSKNEYNVTVKAEGVFDGLRAYLKTNEDPRNPIATDTAVVYKGGFTFKGQIEGTEMRSLTIDGVNGQTTLLLEAGNIEVVVYKDSIYKSTVEGSFNNAVFNDYKKEYKAQIDDLSSVSKVLMASQNDPTLTKSLKKQMDSLRIELKNFGFQFIKANTDADFSLLLLNSVIDQKGFDLNLASEAYDQIDNSIKIKTINNQIISNQIKTKIKLAEKSQLVSIGQIAPNFSAPNPEGEFVELNKIKGKVTIVDFWASWCKPCRIENPNLVKLYNEYHPKGLEIISVSLDRESQKDF
;
A
#
# COMPACT_ATOMS: atom_id res chain seq x y z
N MET A 1 -32.98 -78.19 -37.32
CA MET A 1 -32.12 -77.09 -37.67
C MET A 1 -32.62 -75.89 -36.88
N LYS A 2 -32.00 -75.63 -35.70
CA LYS A 2 -32.42 -74.57 -34.77
C LYS A 2 -31.54 -73.30 -35.00
N ILE A 3 -32.15 -72.19 -35.40
CA ILE A 3 -31.48 -70.92 -35.62
C ILE A 3 -31.52 -70.20 -34.29
N HIS A 4 -30.36 -69.93 -33.68
CA HIS A 4 -30.22 -69.10 -32.51
C HIS A 4 -30.01 -67.62 -32.96
N LEU A 5 -30.99 -66.79 -32.66
CA LEU A 5 -30.94 -65.33 -32.85
C LEU A 5 -30.15 -64.67 -31.69
N PHE A 6 -28.95 -64.16 -31.99
CA PHE A 6 -28.13 -63.48 -31.03
C PHE A 6 -28.50 -61.94 -31.04
N THR A 7 -29.19 -61.51 -30.03
CA THR A 7 -29.55 -60.11 -29.86
C THR A 7 -28.34 -59.37 -29.29
N PHE A 8 -27.72 -58.51 -30.10
CA PHE A 8 -26.60 -57.62 -29.69
C PHE A 8 -27.15 -56.38 -28.97
N LEU A 9 -26.99 -56.36 -27.66
CA LEU A 9 -27.35 -55.18 -26.85
C LEU A 9 -26.23 -54.11 -26.93
N ILE A 10 -26.44 -53.05 -27.73
CA ILE A 10 -25.50 -51.90 -27.81
C ILE A 10 -25.73 -51.05 -26.58
N ILE A 11 -24.81 -51.14 -25.60
CA ILE A 11 -24.72 -50.20 -24.47
C ILE A 11 -23.99 -48.94 -24.98
N SER A 12 -24.75 -47.89 -25.30
CA SER A 12 -24.23 -46.57 -25.58
C SER A 12 -23.81 -45.92 -24.27
N THR A 13 -22.51 -45.99 -23.94
CA THR A 13 -21.93 -45.18 -22.86
C THR A 13 -21.92 -43.73 -23.29
N LEU A 14 -22.83 -42.94 -22.73
CA LEU A 14 -22.78 -41.48 -22.80
C LEU A 14 -21.55 -41.01 -22.00
N PHE A 15 -20.44 -40.82 -22.69
CA PHE A 15 -19.35 -40.01 -22.16
C PHE A 15 -19.83 -38.56 -22.10
N GLY A 16 -20.34 -38.17 -20.94
CA GLY A 16 -20.54 -36.76 -20.63
C GLY A 16 -19.17 -36.08 -20.63
N CYS A 17 -18.85 -35.36 -21.71
CA CYS A 17 -17.74 -34.42 -21.71
C CYS A 17 -18.01 -33.36 -20.62
N ASN A 18 -17.34 -33.50 -19.50
CA ASN A 18 -17.20 -32.47 -18.54
C ASN A 18 -16.28 -31.37 -19.16
N GLN A 19 -16.87 -30.48 -19.99
CA GLN A 19 -16.16 -29.28 -20.45
C GLN A 19 -15.89 -28.45 -19.21
N SER A 20 -14.71 -28.62 -18.63
CA SER A 20 -14.13 -27.61 -17.76
C SER A 20 -14.01 -26.35 -18.62
N ASN A 21 -14.93 -25.39 -18.47
CA ASN A 21 -14.81 -24.07 -19.07
C ASN A 21 -13.48 -23.46 -18.62
N LYS A 22 -12.48 -23.57 -19.48
CA LYS A 22 -11.17 -22.97 -19.24
C LYS A 22 -11.36 -21.47 -19.35
N LEU A 23 -11.21 -20.75 -18.23
CA LEU A 23 -11.29 -19.30 -18.19
C LEU A 23 -10.29 -18.69 -19.20
N SER A 24 -10.66 -17.59 -19.84
CA SER A 24 -9.73 -16.83 -20.67
C SER A 24 -8.61 -16.22 -19.80
N LYS A 25 -7.54 -15.75 -20.44
CA LYS A 25 -6.33 -15.29 -19.76
C LYS A 25 -6.58 -14.18 -18.72
N ASN A 26 -7.63 -13.38 -18.90
CA ASN A 26 -7.94 -12.22 -18.05
C ASN A 26 -9.28 -12.39 -17.30
N GLU A 27 -9.92 -13.56 -17.36
CA GLU A 27 -11.18 -13.80 -16.66
C GLU A 27 -10.96 -14.23 -15.22
N TYR A 28 -11.75 -13.66 -14.30
CA TYR A 28 -11.84 -14.15 -12.94
C TYR A 28 -13.20 -14.79 -12.66
N ASN A 29 -13.20 -15.74 -11.73
CA ASN A 29 -14.39 -16.36 -11.18
C ASN A 29 -14.21 -16.50 -9.66
N VAL A 30 -14.89 -15.63 -8.90
CA VAL A 30 -14.85 -15.64 -7.43
C VAL A 30 -16.10 -16.36 -6.93
N THR A 31 -15.94 -17.59 -6.45
CA THR A 31 -17.03 -18.39 -5.87
C THR A 31 -17.04 -18.20 -4.37
N VAL A 32 -18.18 -17.75 -3.83
CA VAL A 32 -18.34 -17.48 -2.41
C VAL A 32 -19.34 -18.44 -1.79
N LYS A 33 -18.92 -19.14 -0.72
CA LYS A 33 -19.76 -19.88 0.20
C LYS A 33 -20.07 -18.98 1.40
N ALA A 34 -21.34 -18.75 1.69
CA ALA A 34 -21.81 -17.82 2.71
C ALA A 34 -22.95 -18.47 3.54
N GLU A 35 -22.62 -19.59 4.18
CA GLU A 35 -23.59 -20.35 4.99
C GLU A 35 -24.16 -19.49 6.12
N GLY A 36 -25.49 -19.57 6.31
CA GLY A 36 -26.21 -18.80 7.31
C GLY A 36 -26.48 -17.34 6.95
N VAL A 37 -26.01 -16.87 5.81
CA VAL A 37 -26.39 -15.57 5.24
C VAL A 37 -27.72 -15.74 4.50
N PHE A 38 -28.66 -14.82 4.70
CA PHE A 38 -30.00 -14.91 4.11
C PHE A 38 -29.98 -14.74 2.59
N ASP A 39 -30.77 -15.53 1.89
CA ASP A 39 -30.97 -15.39 0.45
C ASP A 39 -31.58 -14.02 0.11
N GLY A 40 -31.20 -13.47 -1.03
CA GLY A 40 -31.67 -12.16 -1.53
C GLY A 40 -30.81 -10.97 -1.08
N LEU A 41 -29.88 -11.15 -0.12
CA LEU A 41 -28.94 -10.09 0.26
C LEU A 41 -27.93 -9.85 -0.85
N ARG A 42 -27.54 -8.57 -1.04
CA ARG A 42 -26.54 -8.19 -2.03
C ARG A 42 -25.13 -8.30 -1.45
N ALA A 43 -24.23 -8.77 -2.28
CA ALA A 43 -22.80 -8.81 -2.00
C ALA A 43 -22.06 -7.94 -3.03
N TYR A 44 -20.97 -7.32 -2.61
CA TYR A 44 -20.21 -6.37 -3.43
C TYR A 44 -18.73 -6.66 -3.36
N LEU A 45 -18.05 -6.60 -4.51
CA LEU A 45 -16.62 -6.37 -4.59
C LEU A 45 -16.39 -4.85 -4.70
N LYS A 46 -15.56 -4.30 -3.82
CA LYS A 46 -15.30 -2.86 -3.74
C LYS A 46 -13.82 -2.54 -3.90
N THR A 47 -13.50 -1.37 -4.47
CA THR A 47 -12.12 -0.87 -4.51
C THR A 47 -11.62 -0.53 -3.09
N ASN A 48 -10.30 -0.62 -2.90
CA ASN A 48 -9.63 -0.21 -1.66
C ASN A 48 -8.78 1.06 -1.84
N GLU A 49 -8.90 1.75 -2.96
CA GLU A 49 -8.10 2.95 -3.27
C GLU A 49 -8.41 4.12 -2.35
N ASP A 50 -9.69 4.37 -2.08
CA ASP A 50 -10.13 5.31 -1.04
C ASP A 50 -11.02 4.58 -0.02
N PRO A 51 -10.49 4.22 1.15
CA PRO A 51 -11.27 3.54 2.20
C PRO A 51 -12.49 4.34 2.70
N ARG A 52 -12.51 5.66 2.49
CA ARG A 52 -13.64 6.54 2.89
C ARG A 52 -14.75 6.56 1.85
N ASN A 53 -14.44 6.18 0.60
CA ASN A 53 -15.40 6.15 -0.49
C ASN A 53 -15.17 4.92 -1.40
N PRO A 54 -15.33 3.69 -0.88
CA PRO A 54 -15.10 2.48 -1.66
C PRO A 54 -16.17 2.33 -2.74
N ILE A 55 -15.74 2.15 -4.00
CA ILE A 55 -16.63 2.00 -5.15
C ILE A 55 -16.90 0.52 -5.38
N ALA A 56 -18.18 0.13 -5.47
CA ALA A 56 -18.57 -1.22 -5.86
C ALA A 56 -18.24 -1.44 -7.36
N THR A 57 -17.40 -2.41 -7.64
CA THR A 57 -16.99 -2.78 -9.00
C THR A 57 -17.79 -3.97 -9.53
N ASP A 58 -18.32 -4.79 -8.63
CA ASP A 58 -19.17 -5.92 -8.99
C ASP A 58 -20.21 -6.17 -7.89
N THR A 59 -21.37 -6.74 -8.27
CA THR A 59 -22.50 -7.02 -7.38
C THR A 59 -23.07 -8.40 -7.67
N ALA A 60 -23.32 -9.17 -6.62
CA ALA A 60 -23.99 -10.46 -6.68
C ALA A 60 -25.11 -10.54 -5.64
N VAL A 61 -25.96 -11.56 -5.74
CA VAL A 61 -27.05 -11.83 -4.78
C VAL A 61 -26.85 -13.19 -4.17
N VAL A 62 -26.96 -13.28 -2.85
CA VAL A 62 -26.87 -14.53 -2.11
C VAL A 62 -28.06 -15.43 -2.48
N TYR A 63 -27.75 -16.66 -2.88
CA TYR A 63 -28.78 -17.67 -3.19
C TYR A 63 -28.28 -19.06 -2.74
N LYS A 64 -29.08 -19.76 -1.97
CA LYS A 64 -28.75 -21.08 -1.39
C LYS A 64 -27.39 -21.10 -0.69
N GLY A 65 -27.11 -20.07 0.10
CA GLY A 65 -25.89 -19.96 0.89
C GLY A 65 -24.62 -19.70 0.08
N GLY A 66 -24.73 -19.13 -1.12
CA GLY A 66 -23.56 -18.76 -1.92
C GLY A 66 -23.87 -17.78 -3.05
N PHE A 67 -22.83 -17.33 -3.72
CA PHE A 67 -22.90 -16.47 -4.91
C PHE A 67 -21.56 -16.49 -5.66
N THR A 68 -21.55 -15.85 -6.83
CA THR A 68 -20.34 -15.80 -7.67
C THR A 68 -20.21 -14.43 -8.33
N PHE A 69 -18.99 -13.90 -8.35
CA PHE A 69 -18.62 -12.79 -9.22
C PHE A 69 -17.83 -13.31 -10.41
N LYS A 70 -18.09 -12.77 -11.59
CA LYS A 70 -17.37 -13.11 -12.83
C LYS A 70 -17.11 -11.86 -13.63
N GLY A 71 -15.92 -11.74 -14.18
CA GLY A 71 -15.55 -10.58 -14.98
C GLY A 71 -14.16 -10.71 -15.56
N GLN A 72 -13.63 -9.58 -16.01
CA GLN A 72 -12.29 -9.48 -16.55
C GLN A 72 -11.46 -8.52 -15.69
N ILE A 73 -10.16 -8.81 -15.58
CA ILE A 73 -9.21 -8.01 -14.82
C ILE A 73 -7.83 -8.03 -15.50
N GLU A 74 -7.19 -6.90 -15.53
CA GLU A 74 -5.80 -6.77 -15.99
C GLU A 74 -4.85 -6.66 -14.79
N GLY A 75 -4.32 -7.79 -14.36
CA GLY A 75 -3.38 -7.86 -13.23
C GLY A 75 -4.03 -8.26 -11.92
N THR A 76 -3.35 -7.95 -10.84
CA THR A 76 -3.79 -8.27 -9.47
C THR A 76 -4.16 -6.99 -8.75
N GLU A 77 -5.35 -6.95 -8.15
CA GLU A 77 -5.85 -5.78 -7.44
C GLU A 77 -6.47 -6.17 -6.09
N MET A 78 -6.28 -5.32 -5.10
CA MET A 78 -6.90 -5.53 -3.80
C MET A 78 -8.38 -5.12 -3.81
N ARG A 79 -9.26 -6.00 -3.36
CA ARG A 79 -10.71 -5.77 -3.26
C ARG A 79 -11.23 -6.12 -1.88
N SER A 80 -12.25 -5.40 -1.44
CA SER A 80 -13.03 -5.74 -0.25
C SER A 80 -14.33 -6.41 -0.66
N LEU A 81 -14.64 -7.54 -0.05
CA LEU A 81 -15.94 -8.21 -0.12
C LEU A 81 -16.80 -7.78 1.06
N THR A 82 -17.97 -7.24 0.78
CA THR A 82 -19.00 -6.89 1.76
C THR A 82 -20.33 -7.53 1.38
N ILE A 83 -21.20 -7.80 2.38
CA ILE A 83 -22.55 -8.34 2.17
C ILE A 83 -23.52 -7.50 2.99
N ASP A 84 -24.64 -7.09 2.39
CA ASP A 84 -25.68 -6.36 3.13
C ASP A 84 -26.14 -7.13 4.38
N GLY A 85 -26.28 -6.44 5.50
CA GLY A 85 -26.68 -7.06 6.76
C GLY A 85 -25.61 -7.91 7.46
N VAL A 86 -24.40 -8.02 6.90
CA VAL A 86 -23.24 -8.67 7.53
C VAL A 86 -22.22 -7.62 7.92
N ASN A 87 -21.88 -7.52 9.21
CA ASN A 87 -20.95 -6.50 9.69
C ASN A 87 -19.50 -6.78 9.30
N GLY A 88 -18.83 -5.75 8.77
CA GLY A 88 -17.41 -5.81 8.39
C GLY A 88 -17.19 -6.16 6.92
N GLN A 89 -15.97 -6.56 6.62
CA GLN A 89 -15.53 -6.94 5.26
C GLN A 89 -14.39 -7.94 5.32
N THR A 90 -14.20 -8.69 4.24
CA THR A 90 -12.96 -9.44 4.02
C THR A 90 -12.22 -8.90 2.80
N THR A 91 -10.90 -8.96 2.84
CA THR A 91 -10.05 -8.50 1.75
C THR A 91 -9.51 -9.69 0.97
N LEU A 92 -9.54 -9.59 -0.35
CA LEU A 92 -8.94 -10.55 -1.27
C LEU A 92 -8.13 -9.83 -2.34
N LEU A 93 -7.23 -10.56 -2.96
CA LEU A 93 -6.57 -10.15 -4.19
C LEU A 93 -7.36 -10.70 -5.37
N LEU A 94 -7.99 -9.79 -6.13
CA LEU A 94 -8.70 -10.14 -7.35
C LEU A 94 -7.69 -10.24 -8.48
N GLU A 95 -7.60 -11.43 -9.08
CA GLU A 95 -6.74 -11.74 -10.21
C GLU A 95 -7.44 -12.74 -11.15
N ALA A 96 -6.91 -12.90 -12.35
CA ALA A 96 -7.47 -13.87 -13.30
C ALA A 96 -7.36 -15.30 -12.76
N GLY A 97 -8.42 -16.10 -12.94
CA GLY A 97 -8.49 -17.47 -12.45
C GLY A 97 -9.68 -17.69 -11.52
N ASN A 98 -9.65 -18.84 -10.83
CA ASN A 98 -10.67 -19.22 -9.86
C ASN A 98 -10.21 -18.84 -8.45
N ILE A 99 -11.05 -18.12 -7.72
CA ILE A 99 -10.85 -17.72 -6.32
C ILE A 99 -12.04 -18.27 -5.53
N GLU A 100 -11.77 -18.95 -4.45
CA GLU A 100 -12.79 -19.46 -3.53
C GLU A 100 -12.77 -18.66 -2.23
N VAL A 101 -13.95 -18.24 -1.78
CA VAL A 101 -14.11 -17.51 -0.52
C VAL A 101 -15.12 -18.24 0.35
N VAL A 102 -14.77 -18.51 1.60
CA VAL A 102 -15.72 -19.00 2.62
C VAL A 102 -15.97 -17.88 3.62
N VAL A 103 -17.19 -17.36 3.62
CA VAL A 103 -17.61 -16.28 4.51
C VAL A 103 -18.14 -16.85 5.81
N TYR A 104 -17.66 -16.34 6.93
CA TYR A 104 -18.21 -16.57 8.27
C TYR A 104 -19.11 -15.39 8.64
N LYS A 105 -20.42 -15.60 8.63
CA LYS A 105 -21.46 -14.58 8.86
C LYS A 105 -21.20 -13.68 10.08
N ASP A 106 -20.81 -14.27 11.20
CA ASP A 106 -20.59 -13.54 12.46
C ASP A 106 -19.17 -12.98 12.59
N SER A 107 -18.31 -13.23 11.61
CA SER A 107 -16.88 -12.86 11.62
C SER A 107 -16.32 -12.76 10.22
N ILE A 108 -16.92 -11.92 9.35
CA ILE A 108 -16.55 -11.82 7.93
C ILE A 108 -15.05 -11.52 7.72
N TYR A 109 -14.40 -10.84 8.65
CA TYR A 109 -12.96 -10.58 8.63
C TYR A 109 -12.09 -11.83 8.81
N LYS A 110 -12.68 -12.96 9.29
CA LYS A 110 -12.03 -14.28 9.41
C LYS A 110 -12.25 -15.16 8.19
N SER A 111 -13.00 -14.67 7.19
CA SER A 111 -13.28 -15.43 5.96
C SER A 111 -11.98 -15.90 5.32
N THR A 112 -11.99 -17.14 4.79
CA THR A 112 -10.86 -17.70 4.06
C THR A 112 -10.96 -17.36 2.59
N VAL A 113 -9.82 -17.12 1.96
CA VAL A 113 -9.70 -16.86 0.51
C VAL A 113 -8.63 -17.80 -0.02
N GLU A 114 -8.97 -18.61 -1.01
CA GLU A 114 -8.10 -19.65 -1.57
C GLU A 114 -8.19 -19.67 -3.10
N GLY A 115 -7.39 -20.51 -3.75
CA GLY A 115 -7.49 -20.82 -5.18
C GLY A 115 -6.54 -20.01 -6.06
N SER A 116 -5.74 -19.08 -5.52
CA SER A 116 -4.74 -18.36 -6.32
C SER A 116 -3.42 -18.19 -5.60
N PHE A 117 -2.34 -18.04 -6.36
CA PHE A 117 -1.00 -17.87 -5.83
C PHE A 117 -0.86 -16.59 -4.99
N ASN A 118 -1.33 -15.44 -5.52
CA ASN A 118 -1.20 -14.18 -4.80
C ASN A 118 -2.08 -14.14 -3.54
N ASN A 119 -3.26 -14.79 -3.51
CA ASN A 119 -4.05 -14.92 -2.29
C ASN A 119 -3.38 -15.83 -1.26
N ALA A 120 -2.67 -16.88 -1.67
CA ALA A 120 -1.88 -17.71 -0.75
C ALA A 120 -0.77 -16.87 -0.10
N VAL A 121 0.02 -16.15 -0.89
CA VAL A 121 1.08 -15.24 -0.39
C VAL A 121 0.49 -14.14 0.53
N PHE A 122 -0.66 -13.59 0.18
CA PHE A 122 -1.33 -12.60 1.02
C PHE A 122 -1.85 -13.17 2.35
N ASN A 123 -2.31 -14.42 2.35
CA ASN A 123 -2.73 -15.10 3.58
C ASN A 123 -1.53 -15.35 4.52
N ASP A 124 -0.38 -15.77 3.97
CA ASP A 124 0.85 -15.94 4.73
C ASP A 124 1.30 -14.60 5.34
N TYR A 125 1.29 -13.52 4.55
CA TYR A 125 1.56 -12.18 5.06
C TYR A 125 0.65 -11.79 6.23
N LYS A 126 -0.67 -11.98 6.09
CA LYS A 126 -1.64 -11.66 7.17
C LYS A 126 -1.37 -12.48 8.42
N LYS A 127 -1.05 -13.76 8.28
CA LYS A 127 -0.76 -14.68 9.39
C LYS A 127 0.50 -14.25 10.14
N GLU A 128 1.59 -14.00 9.42
CA GLU A 128 2.87 -13.61 10.02
C GLU A 128 2.80 -12.22 10.65
N TYR A 129 2.17 -11.25 9.96
CA TYR A 129 1.95 -9.90 10.49
C TYR A 129 1.14 -9.92 11.79
N LYS A 130 0.07 -10.76 11.81
CA LYS A 130 -0.74 -10.95 13.01
C LYS A 130 0.08 -11.53 14.18
N ALA A 131 0.93 -12.49 13.94
CA ALA A 131 1.80 -13.08 14.96
C ALA A 131 2.69 -12.00 15.61
N GLN A 132 3.29 -11.11 14.83
CA GLN A 132 4.10 -10.00 15.37
C GLN A 132 3.27 -8.99 16.18
N ILE A 133 2.03 -8.69 15.76
CA ILE A 133 1.12 -7.86 16.55
C ILE A 133 0.75 -8.54 17.86
N ASP A 134 0.49 -9.84 17.85
CA ASP A 134 0.17 -10.60 19.06
C ASP A 134 1.34 -10.63 20.03
N ASP A 135 2.58 -10.77 19.55
CA ASP A 135 3.81 -10.71 20.36
C ASP A 135 3.97 -9.32 21.01
N LEU A 136 3.84 -8.24 20.21
CA LEU A 136 3.91 -6.87 20.71
C LEU A 136 2.83 -6.60 21.78
N SER A 137 1.60 -7.08 21.55
CA SER A 137 0.48 -6.98 22.49
C SER A 137 0.78 -7.73 23.80
N SER A 138 1.38 -8.90 23.70
CA SER A 138 1.74 -9.73 24.86
C SER A 138 2.78 -9.04 25.75
N VAL A 139 3.85 -8.52 25.13
CA VAL A 139 4.88 -7.75 25.87
C VAL A 139 4.28 -6.48 26.48
N SER A 140 3.39 -5.79 25.75
CA SER A 140 2.70 -4.59 26.26
C SER A 140 1.87 -4.87 27.50
N LYS A 141 1.14 -6.00 27.54
CA LYS A 141 0.34 -6.41 28.72
C LYS A 141 1.23 -6.68 29.92
N VAL A 142 2.35 -7.39 29.73
CA VAL A 142 3.32 -7.67 30.80
C VAL A 142 3.95 -6.37 31.30
N LEU A 143 4.32 -5.45 30.40
CA LEU A 143 4.86 -4.14 30.77
C LEU A 143 3.90 -3.33 31.63
N MET A 144 2.60 -3.32 31.29
CA MET A 144 1.58 -2.64 32.09
C MET A 144 1.44 -3.25 33.49
N ALA A 145 1.59 -4.56 33.62
CA ALA A 145 1.52 -5.27 34.92
C ALA A 145 2.79 -5.11 35.77
N SER A 146 3.93 -4.76 35.17
CA SER A 146 5.26 -4.76 35.81
C SER A 146 5.73 -3.36 36.26
N GLN A 147 4.85 -2.38 36.40
CA GLN A 147 5.21 -0.98 36.70
C GLN A 147 5.96 -0.81 38.04
N ASN A 148 5.83 -1.73 38.97
CA ASN A 148 6.48 -1.71 40.28
C ASN A 148 7.89 -2.34 40.28
N ASP A 149 8.36 -2.90 39.15
CA ASP A 149 9.71 -3.44 38.98
C ASP A 149 10.48 -2.63 37.92
N PRO A 150 11.36 -1.70 38.32
CA PRO A 150 12.10 -0.84 37.39
C PRO A 150 13.02 -1.62 36.44
N THR A 151 13.60 -2.74 36.90
CA THR A 151 14.53 -3.55 36.11
C THR A 151 13.79 -4.29 35.02
N LEU A 152 12.68 -4.96 35.36
CA LEU A 152 11.82 -5.65 34.42
C LEU A 152 11.19 -4.66 33.44
N THR A 153 10.68 -3.52 33.93
CA THR A 153 10.13 -2.45 33.08
C THR A 153 11.11 -1.97 32.04
N LYS A 154 12.39 -1.77 32.41
CA LYS A 154 13.45 -1.33 31.46
C LYS A 154 13.71 -2.40 30.38
N SER A 155 13.78 -3.67 30.79
CA SER A 155 13.99 -4.79 29.87
C SER A 155 12.81 -4.92 28.86
N LEU A 156 11.58 -4.87 29.35
CA LEU A 156 10.36 -4.97 28.53
C LEU A 156 10.23 -3.78 27.56
N LYS A 157 10.58 -2.57 27.97
CA LYS A 157 10.62 -1.40 27.05
C LYS A 157 11.60 -1.65 25.91
N LYS A 158 12.81 -2.14 26.18
CA LYS A 158 13.80 -2.47 25.13
C LYS A 158 13.26 -3.55 24.18
N GLN A 159 12.61 -4.58 24.72
CA GLN A 159 11.97 -5.63 23.91
C GLN A 159 10.84 -5.06 23.02
N MET A 160 10.00 -4.19 23.57
CA MET A 160 8.93 -3.51 22.78
C MET A 160 9.51 -2.67 21.65
N ASP A 161 10.61 -1.95 21.89
CA ASP A 161 11.24 -1.13 20.87
C ASP A 161 11.82 -2.01 19.74
N SER A 162 12.43 -3.16 20.07
CA SER A 162 12.87 -4.15 19.07
C SER A 162 11.70 -4.66 18.23
N LEU A 163 10.63 -5.13 18.87
CA LEU A 163 9.45 -5.64 18.18
C LEU A 163 8.77 -4.58 17.28
N ARG A 164 8.76 -3.32 17.69
CA ARG A 164 8.23 -2.21 16.86
C ARG A 164 9.09 -2.00 15.61
N ILE A 165 10.40 -2.08 15.72
CA ILE A 165 11.33 -1.97 14.59
C ILE A 165 11.13 -3.17 13.64
N GLU A 166 11.03 -4.38 14.18
CA GLU A 166 10.77 -5.59 13.40
C GLU A 166 9.44 -5.50 12.65
N LEU A 167 8.36 -5.11 13.34
CA LEU A 167 7.04 -4.92 12.74
C LEU A 167 7.05 -3.83 11.64
N LYS A 168 7.75 -2.71 11.88
CA LYS A 168 7.91 -1.63 10.90
C LYS A 168 8.59 -2.11 9.62
N ASN A 169 9.58 -2.99 9.75
CA ASN A 169 10.40 -3.48 8.64
C ASN A 169 9.88 -4.80 8.05
N PHE A 170 8.88 -5.41 8.67
CA PHE A 170 8.38 -6.73 8.28
C PHE A 170 7.94 -6.78 6.81
N GLY A 171 7.24 -5.74 6.33
CA GLY A 171 6.80 -5.69 4.94
C GLY A 171 7.96 -5.82 3.94
N PHE A 172 9.09 -5.17 4.19
CA PHE A 172 10.27 -5.27 3.32
C PHE A 172 10.90 -6.67 3.37
N GLN A 173 10.96 -7.29 4.55
CA GLN A 173 11.50 -8.66 4.70
C GLN A 173 10.60 -9.67 4.01
N PHE A 174 9.29 -9.53 4.12
CA PHE A 174 8.31 -10.39 3.46
C PHE A 174 8.41 -10.31 1.93
N ILE A 175 8.59 -9.10 1.38
CA ILE A 175 8.78 -8.87 -0.06
C ILE A 175 10.03 -9.61 -0.56
N LYS A 176 11.16 -9.56 0.18
CA LYS A 176 12.40 -10.25 -0.18
C LYS A 176 12.25 -11.77 -0.27
N ALA A 177 11.33 -12.34 0.50
CA ALA A 177 11.02 -13.79 0.48
C ALA A 177 10.01 -14.17 -0.61
N ASN A 178 9.32 -13.20 -1.25
CA ASN A 178 8.21 -13.42 -2.18
C ASN A 178 8.33 -12.51 -3.41
N THR A 179 9.49 -12.51 -4.07
CA THR A 179 9.83 -11.57 -5.15
C THR A 179 9.06 -11.79 -6.45
N ASP A 180 8.48 -12.97 -6.63
CA ASP A 180 7.72 -13.43 -7.78
C ASP A 180 6.19 -13.24 -7.66
N ALA A 181 5.72 -12.66 -6.53
CA ALA A 181 4.31 -12.38 -6.31
C ALA A 181 3.92 -10.94 -6.71
N ASP A 182 2.81 -10.77 -7.42
CA ASP A 182 2.22 -9.44 -7.69
C ASP A 182 1.91 -8.71 -6.37
N PHE A 183 1.52 -9.48 -5.32
CA PHE A 183 1.28 -8.93 -3.99
C PHE A 183 2.49 -8.17 -3.43
N SER A 184 3.71 -8.60 -3.70
CA SER A 184 4.93 -7.92 -3.23
C SER A 184 5.05 -6.50 -3.79
N LEU A 185 4.64 -6.27 -5.03
CA LEU A 185 4.60 -4.93 -5.61
C LEU A 185 3.52 -4.05 -4.95
N LEU A 186 2.33 -4.61 -4.70
CA LEU A 186 1.24 -3.94 -3.98
C LEU A 186 1.64 -3.61 -2.54
N LEU A 187 2.26 -4.56 -1.85
CA LEU A 187 2.73 -4.40 -0.48
C LEU A 187 3.80 -3.30 -0.38
N LEU A 188 4.79 -3.30 -1.28
CA LEU A 188 5.83 -2.28 -1.30
C LEU A 188 5.23 -0.89 -1.48
N ASN A 189 4.30 -0.73 -2.43
CA ASN A 189 3.62 0.55 -2.64
C ASN A 189 2.90 1.04 -1.36
N SER A 190 2.28 0.13 -0.62
CA SER A 190 1.58 0.43 0.65
C SER A 190 2.56 0.78 1.80
N VAL A 191 3.67 0.04 1.93
CA VAL A 191 4.64 0.25 3.02
C VAL A 191 5.35 1.59 2.88
N ILE A 192 5.70 2.00 1.66
CA ILE A 192 6.39 3.28 1.41
C ILE A 192 5.46 4.51 1.47
N ASP A 193 4.14 4.32 1.62
CA ASP A 193 3.21 5.42 1.93
C ASP A 193 3.25 5.82 3.41
N GLN A 194 3.83 4.99 4.27
CA GLN A 194 4.00 5.30 5.68
C GLN A 194 5.14 6.32 5.88
N LYS A 195 4.90 7.34 6.71
CA LYS A 195 5.93 8.32 7.02
C LYS A 195 7.16 7.66 7.68
N GLY A 196 8.34 8.03 7.20
CA GLY A 196 9.61 7.59 7.79
C GLY A 196 9.92 6.11 7.54
N PHE A 197 9.51 5.56 6.39
CA PHE A 197 9.99 4.26 5.95
C PHE A 197 11.52 4.26 5.77
N ASP A 198 12.14 3.09 5.88
CA ASP A 198 13.56 2.94 5.62
C ASP A 198 13.83 2.95 4.12
N LEU A 199 14.52 4.00 3.64
CA LEU A 199 14.77 4.19 2.21
C LEU A 199 15.67 3.09 1.62
N ASN A 200 16.66 2.61 2.39
CA ASN A 200 17.56 1.56 1.92
C ASN A 200 16.79 0.25 1.76
N LEU A 201 15.97 -0.11 2.75
CA LEU A 201 15.14 -1.31 2.69
C LEU A 201 14.10 -1.21 1.56
N ALA A 202 13.54 -0.04 1.32
CA ALA A 202 12.58 0.19 0.23
C ALA A 202 13.23 0.03 -1.15
N SER A 203 14.41 0.62 -1.35
CA SER A 203 15.17 0.50 -2.60
C SER A 203 15.60 -0.94 -2.86
N GLU A 204 16.15 -1.62 -1.85
CA GLU A 204 16.55 -3.01 -1.93
C GLU A 204 15.37 -3.95 -2.22
N ALA A 205 14.25 -3.77 -1.53
CA ALA A 205 13.03 -4.55 -1.78
C ALA A 205 12.51 -4.34 -3.20
N TYR A 206 12.50 -3.09 -3.69
CA TYR A 206 12.11 -2.80 -5.07
C TYR A 206 13.02 -3.49 -6.08
N ASP A 207 14.33 -3.43 -5.89
CA ASP A 207 15.30 -4.03 -6.82
C ASP A 207 15.15 -5.56 -6.88
N GLN A 208 14.85 -6.21 -5.75
CA GLN A 208 14.68 -7.65 -5.64
C GLN A 208 13.38 -8.19 -6.23
N ILE A 209 12.29 -7.40 -6.30
CA ILE A 209 11.07 -7.84 -7.00
C ILE A 209 11.41 -8.18 -8.46
N ASP A 210 10.90 -9.31 -8.95
CA ASP A 210 11.17 -9.77 -10.31
C ASP A 210 10.75 -8.74 -11.36
N ASN A 211 11.61 -8.54 -12.36
CA ASN A 211 11.29 -7.60 -13.44
C ASN A 211 10.05 -8.02 -14.23
N SER A 212 9.80 -9.34 -14.35
CA SER A 212 8.58 -9.86 -14.98
C SER A 212 7.32 -9.37 -14.28
N ILE A 213 7.34 -9.26 -12.94
CA ILE A 213 6.22 -8.71 -12.14
C ILE A 213 6.06 -7.21 -12.42
N LYS A 214 7.15 -6.43 -12.38
CA LYS A 214 7.13 -4.97 -12.56
C LYS A 214 6.51 -4.52 -13.89
N ILE A 215 6.62 -5.36 -14.93
CA ILE A 215 6.16 -5.06 -16.29
C ILE A 215 5.00 -5.95 -16.77
N LYS A 216 4.48 -6.84 -15.92
CA LYS A 216 3.51 -7.89 -16.25
C LYS A 216 2.23 -7.32 -16.89
N THR A 217 1.72 -6.24 -16.34
CA THR A 217 0.52 -5.55 -16.80
C THR A 217 0.73 -4.03 -16.81
N ILE A 218 -0.19 -3.29 -17.43
CA ILE A 218 -0.18 -1.81 -17.38
C ILE A 218 -0.29 -1.34 -15.92
N ASN A 219 -1.14 -1.97 -15.13
CA ASN A 219 -1.30 -1.63 -13.71
C ASN A 219 0.00 -1.84 -12.91
N ASN A 220 0.69 -2.97 -13.10
CA ASN A 220 1.98 -3.22 -12.46
C ASN A 220 3.02 -2.16 -12.86
N GLN A 221 3.05 -1.73 -14.12
CA GLN A 221 3.95 -0.67 -14.59
C GLN A 221 3.64 0.69 -13.93
N ILE A 222 2.35 1.03 -13.78
CA ILE A 222 1.92 2.25 -13.07
C ILE A 222 2.41 2.21 -11.62
N ILE A 223 2.13 1.13 -10.89
CA ILE A 223 2.55 0.95 -9.49
C ILE A 223 4.07 1.00 -9.38
N SER A 224 4.79 0.31 -10.25
CA SER A 224 6.26 0.31 -10.31
C SER A 224 6.82 1.74 -10.49
N ASN A 225 6.23 2.55 -11.36
CA ASN A 225 6.64 3.93 -11.57
C ASN A 225 6.29 4.85 -10.36
N GLN A 226 5.17 4.60 -9.70
CA GLN A 226 4.82 5.30 -8.45
C GLN A 226 5.86 5.01 -7.36
N ILE A 227 6.24 3.74 -7.17
CA ILE A 227 7.26 3.33 -6.20
C ILE A 227 8.59 4.03 -6.50
N LYS A 228 9.09 3.98 -7.73
CA LYS A 228 10.32 4.67 -8.14
C LYS A 228 10.27 6.17 -7.83
N THR A 229 9.15 6.80 -8.12
CA THR A 229 8.96 8.23 -7.86
C THR A 229 9.02 8.55 -6.36
N LYS A 230 8.35 7.75 -5.54
CA LYS A 230 8.36 7.90 -4.07
C LYS A 230 9.77 7.71 -3.49
N ILE A 231 10.49 6.67 -3.92
CA ILE A 231 11.88 6.42 -3.51
C ILE A 231 12.76 7.62 -3.88
N LYS A 232 12.69 8.09 -5.13
CA LYS A 232 13.46 9.25 -5.60
C LYS A 232 13.15 10.54 -4.84
N LEU A 233 11.89 10.75 -4.46
CA LEU A 233 11.49 11.89 -3.63
C LEU A 233 12.05 11.77 -2.20
N ALA A 234 12.05 10.57 -1.63
CA ALA A 234 12.62 10.32 -0.31
C ALA A 234 14.15 10.51 -0.31
N GLU A 235 14.87 10.05 -1.34
CA GLU A 235 16.30 10.34 -1.54
C GLU A 235 16.60 11.83 -1.55
N LYS A 236 15.84 12.59 -2.35
CA LYS A 236 15.98 14.06 -2.39
C LYS A 236 15.70 14.70 -1.03
N SER A 237 14.72 14.20 -0.31
CA SER A 237 14.36 14.69 1.03
C SER A 237 15.47 14.45 2.06
N GLN A 238 16.24 13.35 1.93
CA GLN A 238 17.40 13.09 2.80
C GLN A 238 18.51 14.12 2.61
N LEU A 239 18.70 14.67 1.41
CA LEU A 239 19.72 15.67 1.12
C LEU A 239 19.49 16.99 1.90
N VAL A 240 18.25 17.25 2.30
CA VAL A 240 17.88 18.45 3.08
C VAL A 240 17.50 18.14 4.52
N SER A 241 17.88 16.97 5.02
CA SER A 241 17.62 16.58 6.42
C SER A 241 18.53 17.33 7.40
N ILE A 242 18.11 17.40 8.66
CA ILE A 242 18.88 18.06 9.73
C ILE A 242 20.27 17.44 9.83
N GLY A 243 21.30 18.28 9.87
CA GLY A 243 22.69 17.88 9.96
C GLY A 243 23.38 17.64 8.61
N GLN A 244 22.64 17.72 7.49
CA GLN A 244 23.22 17.64 6.15
C GLN A 244 23.63 19.03 5.65
N ILE A 245 24.58 19.06 4.71
CA ILE A 245 24.94 20.28 4.00
C ILE A 245 23.81 20.61 3.02
N ALA A 246 23.24 21.81 3.13
CA ALA A 246 22.21 22.25 2.22
C ALA A 246 22.70 22.25 0.76
N PRO A 247 21.93 21.68 -0.17
CA PRO A 247 22.29 21.73 -1.59
C PRO A 247 22.46 23.17 -2.07
N ASN A 248 23.52 23.42 -2.80
CA ASN A 248 23.72 24.73 -3.42
C ASN A 248 22.68 24.94 -4.53
N PHE A 249 22.15 26.15 -4.61
CA PHE A 249 21.26 26.57 -5.68
C PHE A 249 21.60 27.99 -6.14
N SER A 250 21.18 28.33 -7.34
CA SER A 250 21.28 29.66 -7.90
C SER A 250 19.96 30.07 -8.54
N ALA A 251 19.52 31.28 -8.28
CA ALA A 251 18.30 31.85 -8.84
C ALA A 251 18.49 33.34 -9.13
N PRO A 252 17.77 33.92 -10.11
CA PRO A 252 17.84 35.36 -10.39
C PRO A 252 17.16 36.15 -9.27
N ASN A 253 17.77 37.30 -8.90
CA ASN A 253 17.13 38.32 -8.05
C ASN A 253 16.12 39.14 -8.90
N PRO A 254 15.36 40.07 -8.30
CA PRO A 254 14.42 40.92 -9.04
C PRO A 254 15.07 41.71 -10.19
N GLU A 255 16.35 42.04 -10.07
CA GLU A 255 17.15 42.75 -11.07
C GLU A 255 17.66 41.84 -12.20
N GLY A 256 17.45 40.53 -12.06
CA GLY A 256 17.87 39.51 -13.04
C GLY A 256 19.29 38.98 -12.84
N GLU A 257 19.98 39.40 -11.80
CA GLU A 257 21.30 38.89 -11.44
C GLU A 257 21.21 37.54 -10.73
N PHE A 258 22.08 36.60 -11.06
CA PHE A 258 22.07 35.27 -10.44
C PHE A 258 22.75 35.31 -9.06
N VAL A 259 21.97 34.98 -8.04
CA VAL A 259 22.40 34.84 -6.66
C VAL A 259 22.57 33.37 -6.32
N GLU A 260 23.71 33.02 -5.76
CA GLU A 260 24.09 31.64 -5.43
C GLU A 260 24.24 31.48 -3.91
N LEU A 261 23.55 30.50 -3.31
CA LEU A 261 23.51 30.26 -1.85
C LEU A 261 24.92 30.25 -1.24
N ASN A 262 25.84 29.49 -1.82
CA ASN A 262 27.20 29.36 -1.27
C ASN A 262 28.02 30.66 -1.29
N LYS A 263 27.64 31.63 -2.10
CA LYS A 263 28.36 32.93 -2.22
C LYS A 263 27.86 33.97 -1.23
N ILE A 264 26.60 33.85 -0.82
CA ILE A 264 25.95 34.90 0.02
C ILE A 264 25.63 34.41 1.44
N LYS A 265 25.89 33.14 1.78
CA LYS A 265 25.60 32.61 3.13
C LYS A 265 26.39 33.34 4.22
N GLY A 266 25.70 33.67 5.31
CA GLY A 266 26.28 34.25 6.53
C GLY A 266 26.80 33.17 7.50
N LYS A 267 27.14 33.59 8.73
CA LYS A 267 27.43 32.67 9.85
C LYS A 267 26.25 31.77 10.17
N VAL A 268 25.04 32.35 10.08
CA VAL A 268 23.75 31.69 10.11
C VAL A 268 22.97 32.15 8.88
N THR A 269 22.35 31.24 8.19
CA THR A 269 21.54 31.55 6.99
C THR A 269 20.15 30.94 7.14
N ILE A 270 19.13 31.75 6.95
CA ILE A 270 17.74 31.33 6.85
C ILE A 270 17.38 31.33 5.37
N VAL A 271 16.90 30.19 4.85
CA VAL A 271 16.26 30.12 3.53
C VAL A 271 14.77 30.06 3.75
N ASP A 272 14.08 31.15 3.38
CA ASP A 272 12.63 31.28 3.50
C ASP A 272 11.96 31.04 2.14
N PHE A 273 11.06 30.07 2.08
CA PHE A 273 10.28 29.81 0.88
C PHE A 273 8.88 30.41 1.02
N TRP A 274 8.57 31.38 0.19
CA TRP A 274 7.32 32.12 0.25
C TRP A 274 6.65 32.28 -1.12
N ALA A 275 5.46 32.88 -1.17
CA ALA A 275 4.80 33.25 -2.41
C ALA A 275 3.82 34.42 -2.16
N SER A 276 3.50 35.19 -3.21
CA SER A 276 2.54 36.32 -3.13
C SER A 276 1.14 35.86 -2.73
N TRP A 277 0.71 34.68 -3.14
CA TRP A 277 -0.58 34.07 -2.79
C TRP A 277 -0.61 33.42 -1.39
N CYS A 278 0.54 33.25 -0.76
CA CYS A 278 0.66 32.68 0.59
C CYS A 278 0.36 33.73 1.66
N LYS A 279 -0.90 33.82 2.09
CA LYS A 279 -1.32 34.79 3.12
C LYS A 279 -0.53 34.65 4.44
N PRO A 280 -0.28 33.46 5.02
CA PRO A 280 0.56 33.32 6.21
C PRO A 280 1.98 33.84 6.01
N CYS A 281 2.61 33.58 4.85
CA CYS A 281 3.96 34.06 4.53
C CYS A 281 4.02 35.60 4.57
N ARG A 282 3.04 36.27 3.94
CA ARG A 282 2.99 37.75 3.94
C ARG A 282 2.78 38.35 5.32
N ILE A 283 2.13 37.63 6.23
CA ILE A 283 1.99 38.08 7.65
C ILE A 283 3.34 37.97 8.37
N GLU A 284 4.15 36.92 8.04
CA GLU A 284 5.45 36.70 8.67
C GLU A 284 6.57 37.56 8.08
N ASN A 285 6.49 38.02 6.82
CA ASN A 285 7.53 38.84 6.17
C ASN A 285 8.01 40.04 7.00
N PRO A 286 7.15 40.85 7.65
CA PRO A 286 7.61 41.95 8.49
C PRO A 286 8.50 41.50 9.66
N ASN A 287 8.26 40.32 10.22
CA ASN A 287 9.07 39.72 11.29
C ASN A 287 10.45 39.33 10.77
N LEU A 288 10.52 38.75 9.57
CA LEU A 288 11.79 38.40 8.90
C LEU A 288 12.62 39.66 8.61
N VAL A 289 11.99 40.74 8.11
CA VAL A 289 12.67 42.03 7.88
C VAL A 289 13.24 42.60 9.18
N LYS A 290 12.45 42.57 10.25
CA LYS A 290 12.91 43.02 11.56
C LYS A 290 14.09 42.19 12.08
N LEU A 291 13.99 40.85 11.95
CA LEU A 291 15.04 39.92 12.33
C LEU A 291 16.33 40.17 11.53
N TYR A 292 16.21 40.37 10.22
CA TYR A 292 17.33 40.70 9.34
C TYR A 292 18.04 41.96 9.78
N ASN A 293 17.29 43.07 9.97
CA ASN A 293 17.87 44.35 10.39
C ASN A 293 18.61 44.28 11.73
N GLU A 294 18.12 43.45 12.68
CA GLU A 294 18.74 43.31 14.00
C GLU A 294 19.99 42.43 13.99
N TYR A 295 20.01 41.34 13.18
CA TYR A 295 21.03 40.30 13.26
C TYR A 295 21.96 40.20 12.06
N HIS A 296 21.66 40.86 10.94
CA HIS A 296 22.55 40.88 9.78
C HIS A 296 23.98 41.43 10.15
N PRO A 297 24.12 42.52 10.94
CA PRO A 297 25.44 42.99 11.38
C PRO A 297 26.19 41.94 12.25
N LYS A 298 25.49 40.97 12.81
CA LYS A 298 26.05 39.90 13.65
C LYS A 298 26.38 38.63 12.84
N GLY A 299 26.04 38.61 11.55
CA GLY A 299 26.31 37.53 10.60
C GLY A 299 25.12 36.65 10.24
N LEU A 300 23.89 37.09 10.46
CA LEU A 300 22.70 36.48 9.91
C LEU A 300 22.53 36.85 8.43
N GLU A 301 22.22 35.89 7.58
CA GLU A 301 21.72 36.11 6.23
C GLU A 301 20.33 35.53 6.08
N ILE A 302 19.44 36.20 5.34
CA ILE A 302 18.10 35.67 5.00
C ILE A 302 17.94 35.73 3.49
N ILE A 303 17.68 34.56 2.92
CA ILE A 303 17.46 34.35 1.49
C ILE A 303 16.00 33.98 1.28
N SER A 304 15.19 34.93 0.81
CA SER A 304 13.78 34.69 0.52
C SER A 304 13.64 34.21 -0.93
N VAL A 305 13.18 32.97 -1.09
CA VAL A 305 12.97 32.30 -2.39
C VAL A 305 11.50 32.32 -2.72
N SER A 306 11.11 33.08 -3.75
CA SER A 306 9.72 33.09 -4.22
C SER A 306 9.41 31.81 -5.00
N LEU A 307 8.23 31.23 -4.70
CA LEU A 307 7.62 30.12 -5.46
C LEU A 307 6.59 30.62 -6.48
N ASP A 308 6.54 31.95 -6.70
CA ASP A 308 5.65 32.55 -7.67
C ASP A 308 6.06 32.18 -9.10
N ARG A 309 5.07 32.10 -9.98
CA ARG A 309 5.32 31.95 -11.42
C ARG A 309 5.75 33.30 -12.00
N GLU A 310 6.46 33.30 -13.12
CA GLU A 310 6.91 34.53 -13.79
C GLU A 310 5.76 35.51 -14.08
N SER A 311 4.56 35.00 -14.37
CA SER A 311 3.35 35.82 -14.55
C SER A 311 2.83 36.49 -13.28
N GLN A 312 3.41 36.19 -12.11
CA GLN A 312 3.02 36.74 -10.79
C GLN A 312 4.12 37.64 -10.19
N LYS A 313 5.14 37.97 -10.99
CA LYS A 313 6.32 38.71 -10.54
C LYS A 313 6.01 40.14 -10.13
N ASP A 314 4.92 40.73 -10.64
CA ASP A 314 4.52 42.12 -10.40
C ASP A 314 3.49 42.27 -9.24
N PHE A 315 3.27 41.25 -8.48
CA PHE A 315 2.39 41.24 -7.29
C PHE A 315 3.24 41.29 -5.99
#